data_f0144bb0bfeb583a8b5c9dd0bb9a4d14
#
_entry.id   f0144bb0bfeb583a8b5c9dd0bb9a4d14
#
_cell.length_a   1.000
_cell.length_b   1.000
_cell.length_c   1.000
_cell.angle_alpha   90.00
_cell.angle_beta   90.00
_cell.angle_gamma   90.00
#
_symmetry.space_group_name_H-M   'P 1'
#
loop_
_entity.id
_entity.type
_entity.pdbx_description
1 polymer ?
#
loop_
_entity_poly.entity_id
_entity_poly.type
_entity_poly.pdbx_seq_one_letter_code
_entity_poly.pdbx_strand_id
1 'polypeptide(L)'
;MSFEKEFTKEVLDTFENVKLLLNGMMSDRSVPRNIKRVSQKCIEELSRKDESPAVLSSNVMYMIGDLSQDPNIPFHSRTTIYRIISLLEKIKD
;
A
#
# COMPACT_ATOMS: atom_id res chain seq x y z
N MET A 1 -18.22 -6.24 14.02
CA MET A 1 -18.67 -4.98 13.42
C MET A 1 -18.36 -4.99 11.93
N SER A 2 -19.28 -4.51 11.11
CA SER A 2 -19.10 -4.54 9.66
C SER A 2 -18.72 -3.15 9.14
N PHE A 3 -17.80 -3.08 8.19
CA PHE A 3 -17.38 -1.83 7.56
C PHE A 3 -17.78 -1.78 6.07
N GLU A 4 -18.76 -2.58 5.68
CA GLU A 4 -19.17 -2.69 4.27
C GLU A 4 -19.50 -1.36 3.62
N LYS A 5 -20.16 -0.45 4.37
CA LYS A 5 -20.58 0.85 3.84
C LYS A 5 -19.40 1.75 3.54
N GLU A 6 -18.28 1.56 4.24
CA GLU A 6 -17.08 2.36 4.04
C GLU A 6 -16.27 1.89 2.84
N PHE A 7 -16.48 0.64 2.38
CA PHE A 7 -15.80 0.09 1.22
C PHE A 7 -16.58 0.47 -0.05
N THR A 8 -16.56 1.76 -0.36
CA THR A 8 -17.21 2.27 -1.58
C THR A 8 -16.45 1.82 -2.83
N LYS A 9 -17.06 2.01 -4.00
CA LYS A 9 -16.39 1.71 -5.27
C LYS A 9 -15.09 2.50 -5.39
N GLU A 10 -15.10 3.77 -4.98
CA GLU A 10 -13.90 4.62 -5.03
C GLU A 10 -12.78 4.07 -4.15
N VAL A 11 -13.10 3.64 -2.93
CA VAL A 11 -12.12 3.04 -2.02
C VAL A 11 -11.56 1.76 -2.62
N LEU A 12 -12.43 0.89 -3.12
CA LEU A 12 -12.00 -0.39 -3.70
C LEU A 12 -11.12 -0.17 -4.93
N ASP A 13 -11.47 0.78 -5.79
CA ASP A 13 -10.66 1.11 -6.97
C ASP A 13 -9.28 1.63 -6.54
N THR A 14 -9.23 2.49 -5.54
CA THR A 14 -7.97 3.03 -5.02
C THR A 14 -7.10 1.89 -4.47
N PHE A 15 -7.68 1.00 -3.68
CA PHE A 15 -6.94 -0.14 -3.12
C PHE A 15 -6.42 -1.06 -4.22
N GLU A 16 -7.21 -1.29 -5.28
CA GLU A 16 -6.75 -2.10 -6.40
C GLU A 16 -5.58 -1.45 -7.12
N ASN A 17 -5.64 -0.14 -7.32
CA ASN A 17 -4.51 0.59 -7.93
C ASN A 17 -3.25 0.49 -7.08
N VAL A 18 -3.39 0.63 -5.76
CA VAL A 18 -2.25 0.51 -4.85
C VAL A 18 -1.68 -0.91 -4.89
N LYS A 19 -2.55 -1.92 -4.92
CA LYS A 19 -2.09 -3.32 -5.01
C LYS A 19 -1.32 -3.58 -6.30
N LEU A 20 -1.76 -2.99 -7.42
CA LEU A 20 -1.04 -3.12 -8.69
C LEU A 20 0.36 -2.51 -8.59
N LEU A 21 0.49 -1.35 -7.95
CA LEU A 21 1.79 -0.72 -7.75
C LEU A 21 2.69 -1.58 -6.85
N LEU A 22 2.12 -2.14 -5.79
CA LEU A 22 2.87 -3.03 -4.89
C LEU A 22 3.32 -4.30 -5.61
N ASN A 23 2.45 -4.88 -6.45
CA ASN A 23 2.80 -6.05 -7.25
C ASN A 23 3.93 -5.74 -8.22
N GLY A 24 3.95 -4.54 -8.79
CA GLY A 24 5.04 -4.10 -9.65
C GLY A 24 6.38 -4.11 -8.92
N MET A 25 6.40 -3.64 -7.67
CA MET A 25 7.61 -3.66 -6.87
C MET A 25 8.04 -5.09 -6.54
N MET A 26 7.09 -5.98 -6.28
CA MET A 26 7.39 -7.38 -5.97
C MET A 26 7.95 -8.13 -7.17
N SER A 27 7.59 -7.72 -8.37
CA SER A 27 8.07 -8.34 -9.61
C SER A 27 9.38 -7.76 -10.12
N ASP A 28 9.86 -6.68 -9.52
CA ASP A 28 11.05 -5.97 -9.96
C ASP A 28 12.30 -6.62 -9.38
N ARG A 29 13.20 -7.10 -10.25
CA ARG A 29 14.42 -7.77 -9.82
C ARG A 29 15.38 -6.85 -9.08
N SER A 30 15.31 -5.55 -9.32
CA SER A 30 16.20 -4.59 -8.66
C SER A 30 15.76 -4.26 -7.24
N VAL A 31 14.56 -4.69 -6.82
CA VAL A 31 14.03 -4.41 -5.48
C VAL A 31 14.52 -5.47 -4.50
N PRO A 32 15.15 -5.07 -3.37
CA PRO A 32 15.61 -6.01 -2.36
C PRO A 32 14.48 -6.84 -1.76
N ARG A 33 14.84 -8.02 -1.26
CA ARG A 33 13.86 -8.97 -0.71
C ARG A 33 13.07 -8.39 0.47
N ASN A 34 13.72 -7.63 1.34
CA ASN A 34 13.03 -7.04 2.50
C ASN A 34 11.90 -6.09 2.06
N ILE A 35 12.13 -5.35 0.98
CA ILE A 35 11.12 -4.43 0.44
C ILE A 35 9.97 -5.22 -0.16
N LYS A 36 10.27 -6.32 -0.88
CA LYS A 36 9.23 -7.19 -1.43
C LYS A 36 8.37 -7.80 -0.32
N ARG A 37 9.00 -8.18 0.80
CA ARG A 37 8.28 -8.76 1.93
C ARG A 37 7.29 -7.77 2.53
N VAL A 38 7.71 -6.52 2.72
CA VAL A 38 6.81 -5.49 3.25
C VAL A 38 5.70 -5.18 2.25
N SER A 39 6.03 -5.16 0.95
CA SER A 39 5.03 -4.94 -0.10
C SER A 39 3.94 -6.03 -0.06
N GLN A 40 4.33 -7.28 0.15
CA GLN A 40 3.38 -8.38 0.28
C GLN A 40 2.47 -8.18 1.50
N LYS A 41 3.04 -7.78 2.63
CA LYS A 41 2.26 -7.51 3.84
C LYS A 41 1.28 -6.36 3.62
N CYS A 42 1.66 -5.35 2.85
CA CYS A 42 0.76 -4.25 2.53
C CYS A 42 -0.42 -4.72 1.69
N ILE A 43 -0.18 -5.61 0.72
CA ILE A 43 -1.26 -6.19 -0.10
C ILE A 43 -2.23 -6.96 0.79
N GLU A 44 -1.71 -7.75 1.72
CA GLU A 44 -2.54 -8.51 2.66
C GLU A 44 -3.37 -7.58 3.54
N GLU A 45 -2.76 -6.50 4.02
CA GLU A 45 -3.48 -5.52 4.85
C GLU A 45 -4.64 -4.89 4.08
N LEU A 46 -4.41 -4.48 2.82
CA LEU A 46 -5.45 -3.86 1.99
C LEU A 46 -6.53 -4.86 1.56
N SER A 47 -6.32 -6.14 1.76
CA SER A 47 -7.31 -7.17 1.43
C SER A 47 -8.25 -7.48 2.58
N ARG A 48 -8.01 -6.90 3.76
CA ARG A 48 -8.88 -7.10 4.92
C ARG A 48 -10.20 -6.35 4.75
N LYS A 49 -11.25 -6.90 5.40
CA LYS A 49 -12.58 -6.29 5.44
C LYS A 49 -13.09 -6.14 6.86
N ASP A 50 -12.27 -6.51 7.84
CA ASP A 50 -12.61 -6.49 9.26
C ASP A 50 -12.20 -5.20 9.96
N GLU A 51 -11.77 -4.20 9.19
CA GLU A 51 -11.35 -2.90 9.71
C GLU A 51 -11.74 -1.83 8.69
N SER A 52 -11.82 -0.56 9.11
CA SER A 52 -12.22 0.52 8.21
C SER A 52 -11.13 0.80 7.17
N PRO A 53 -11.53 1.29 5.97
CA PRO A 53 -10.56 1.65 4.94
C PRO A 53 -9.53 2.68 5.40
N ALA A 54 -9.93 3.66 6.22
CA ALA A 54 -9.00 4.67 6.71
C ALA A 54 -7.94 4.05 7.61
N VAL A 55 -8.33 3.11 8.47
CA VAL A 55 -7.37 2.42 9.35
C VAL A 55 -6.42 1.56 8.52
N LEU A 56 -6.95 0.81 7.54
CA LEU A 56 -6.11 -0.02 6.67
C LEU A 56 -5.12 0.84 5.89
N SER A 57 -5.58 1.98 5.36
CA SER A 57 -4.72 2.92 4.64
C SER A 57 -3.61 3.46 5.53
N SER A 58 -3.95 3.85 6.76
CA SER A 58 -2.97 4.35 7.71
C SER A 58 -1.92 3.30 8.04
N ASN A 59 -2.36 2.05 8.23
CA ASN A 59 -1.44 0.94 8.52
C ASN A 59 -0.45 0.72 7.38
N VAL A 60 -0.95 0.75 6.14
CA VAL A 60 -0.08 0.57 4.97
C VAL A 60 0.88 1.75 4.81
N MET A 61 0.39 2.98 4.99
CA MET A 61 1.26 4.15 4.89
C MET A 61 2.38 4.11 5.93
N TYR A 62 2.08 3.64 7.13
CA TYR A 62 3.08 3.47 8.17
C TYR A 62 4.13 2.43 7.76
N MET A 63 3.68 1.27 7.29
CA MET A 63 4.58 0.19 6.91
C MET A 63 5.48 0.56 5.74
N ILE A 64 4.90 1.19 4.70
CA ILE A 64 5.63 1.47 3.47
C ILE A 64 6.46 2.75 3.57
N GLY A 65 6.06 3.67 4.46
CA GLY A 65 6.78 4.93 4.64
C GLY A 65 8.22 4.72 5.09
N ASP A 66 8.43 3.73 5.95
CA ASP A 66 9.78 3.40 6.43
C ASP A 66 10.69 2.94 5.29
N LEU A 67 10.11 2.28 4.29
CA LEU A 67 10.90 1.77 3.16
C LEU A 67 11.49 2.88 2.31
N SER A 68 10.84 4.03 2.26
CA SER A 68 11.34 5.16 1.46
C SER A 68 12.69 5.68 1.98
N GLN A 69 13.02 5.36 3.23
CA GLN A 69 14.28 5.76 3.87
C GLN A 69 15.37 4.71 3.72
N ASP A 70 15.07 3.55 3.17
CA ASP A 70 16.07 2.48 3.01
C ASP A 70 17.09 2.89 1.95
N PRO A 71 18.39 2.92 2.29
CA PRO A 71 19.42 3.34 1.33
C PRO A 71 19.57 2.40 0.14
N ASN A 72 19.05 1.18 0.24
CA ASN A 72 19.16 0.20 -0.84
C ASN A 72 17.95 0.18 -1.77
N ILE A 73 16.95 1.05 -1.53
CA ILE A 73 15.78 1.08 -2.39
C ILE A 73 16.11 1.76 -3.72
N PRO A 74 15.74 1.19 -4.88
CA PRO A 74 15.91 1.85 -6.16
C PRO A 74 15.13 3.15 -6.22
N PHE A 75 15.65 4.12 -6.96
CA PHE A 75 15.01 5.43 -7.08
C PHE A 75 13.57 5.31 -7.59
N HIS A 76 13.36 4.51 -8.62
CA HIS A 76 12.01 4.36 -9.20
C HIS A 76 11.04 3.71 -8.22
N SER A 77 11.54 2.86 -7.32
CA SER A 77 10.69 2.24 -6.28
C SER A 77 10.31 3.28 -5.22
N ARG A 78 11.22 4.17 -4.88
CA ARG A 78 10.92 5.25 -3.95
C ARG A 78 9.80 6.14 -4.49
N THR A 79 9.85 6.45 -5.78
CA THR A 79 8.81 7.21 -6.46
C THR A 79 7.46 6.47 -6.39
N THR A 80 7.48 5.17 -6.59
CA THR A 80 6.27 4.34 -6.48
C THR A 80 5.70 4.41 -5.06
N ILE A 81 6.55 4.34 -4.04
CA ILE A 81 6.11 4.44 -2.64
C ILE A 81 5.41 5.77 -2.39
N TYR A 82 5.99 6.88 -2.85
CA TYR A 82 5.38 8.19 -2.67
C TYR A 82 4.03 8.29 -3.37
N ARG A 83 3.90 7.66 -4.54
CA ARG A 83 2.64 7.62 -5.27
C ARG A 83 1.59 6.83 -4.50
N ILE A 84 1.97 5.69 -3.92
CA ILE A 84 1.08 4.88 -3.09
C ILE A 84 0.57 5.69 -1.89
N ILE A 85 1.48 6.36 -1.20
CA ILE A 85 1.13 7.18 -0.04
C ILE A 85 0.14 8.28 -0.45
N SER A 86 0.40 8.94 -1.58
CA SER A 86 -0.47 9.99 -2.09
C SER A 86 -1.89 9.48 -2.37
N LEU A 87 -2.01 8.27 -2.93
CA LEU A 87 -3.31 7.66 -3.18
C LEU A 87 -4.03 7.33 -1.88
N LEU A 88 -3.31 6.77 -0.91
CA LEU A 88 -3.91 6.33 0.35
C LEU A 88 -4.30 7.51 1.27
N GLU A 89 -3.61 8.62 1.17
CA GLU A 89 -3.93 9.82 1.96
C GLU A 89 -5.33 10.34 1.69
N LYS A 90 -5.90 10.01 0.54
CA LYS A 90 -7.25 10.44 0.17
C LYS A 90 -8.34 9.61 0.82
N ILE A 91 -7.98 8.46 1.38
CA ILE A 91 -8.96 7.54 1.96
C ILE A 91 -9.35 8.02 3.35
N LYS A 92 -10.63 8.29 3.52
CA LYS A 92 -11.20 8.70 4.81
C LYS A 92 -12.49 7.91 5.04
N ASP A 93 -12.82 7.72 6.29
CA ASP A 93 -14.07 7.04 6.66
C ASP A 93 -15.27 7.97 6.51
#